data_9a83f3516fce2e605a45404bad0029ab
#
_entry.id   9a83f3516fce2e605a45404bad0029ab
#
_cell.length_a   1.000
_cell.length_b   1.000
_cell.length_c   1.000
_cell.angle_alpha   90.00
_cell.angle_beta   90.00
_cell.angle_gamma   90.00
#
_symmetry.space_group_name_H-M   'P 1'
#
loop_
_entity.id
_entity.type
_entity.pdbx_description
1 polymer ?
#
loop_
_entity_poly.entity_id
_entity_poly.type
_entity_poly.pdbx_seq_one_letter_code
_entity_poly.pdbx_strand_id
1 'polypeptide(L)'
;MTPTQPDAHGRPGRTRYTLDDIRATYKRRDAWWTVFLVDPITARLMLPVANWTNVTPNQISVASFVVGCLAAVCFAQSSYLALAGGALLYHLSFILDCMDGKVARLKGTGSVFGVWFDYSFDRYRVFVCAVALGYGQFERTNDPAYIWLALLVVFLDMLRYMDALQMSKLRREMDRQLRAARSERRARRRGSEYVVADEIRARRLPAPAPTLPRFYRVPLVAHERSVRAARAVRPDLNRDFRTRFSLWHGFRDSLAARRVRPHVFSGVEYQMFIFIIGPLLDQVASLIIFSSVLLLAFELLIIYRLLLSTKEFNREFRRMSAGHRERVTIGLSRQAPPDPFDDALEAGNLGA
;
A
#
# COMPACT_ATOMS: atom_id res chain seq x y z
N MET A 1 20.55 18.63 9.44
CA MET A 1 21.85 17.95 9.27
C MET A 1 22.89 18.80 9.98
N THR A 2 23.26 18.45 11.18
CA THR A 2 24.37 19.08 11.91
C THR A 2 25.68 18.49 11.40
N PRO A 3 26.69 19.30 11.04
CA PRO A 3 27.96 18.81 10.57
C PRO A 3 28.68 18.03 11.67
N THR A 4 29.09 16.82 11.37
CA THR A 4 29.86 15.91 12.22
C THR A 4 31.25 16.50 12.49
N GLN A 5 31.63 16.71 13.75
CA GLN A 5 33.00 17.03 14.10
C GLN A 5 33.91 15.81 13.80
N PRO A 6 35.01 15.98 13.09
CA PRO A 6 36.00 14.91 12.88
C PRO A 6 36.65 14.51 14.23
N ASP A 7 36.94 13.22 14.37
CA ASP A 7 37.72 12.71 15.51
C ASP A 7 39.16 13.23 15.46
N ALA A 8 39.89 13.09 16.58
CA ALA A 8 41.23 13.65 16.79
C ALA A 8 42.29 13.21 15.75
N HIS A 9 41.90 12.35 14.78
CA HIS A 9 42.76 11.84 13.66
C HIS A 9 42.22 12.22 12.28
N GLY A 10 41.27 13.17 12.15
CA GLY A 10 40.78 13.65 10.85
C GLY A 10 39.95 12.64 10.03
N ARG A 11 39.54 11.52 10.62
CA ARG A 11 38.63 10.57 9.98
C ARG A 11 37.18 11.03 10.19
N PRO A 12 36.28 10.92 9.20
CA PRO A 12 34.87 11.21 9.40
C PRO A 12 34.37 10.31 10.53
N GLY A 13 34.04 10.91 11.67
CA GLY A 13 33.62 10.23 12.88
C GLY A 13 32.46 9.30 12.55
N ARG A 14 32.55 8.03 12.90
CA ARG A 14 31.50 7.04 12.73
C ARG A 14 30.30 7.53 13.54
N THR A 15 29.31 8.09 12.87
CA THR A 15 28.09 8.60 13.53
C THR A 15 27.45 7.45 14.30
N ARG A 16 27.45 7.56 15.65
CA ARG A 16 26.75 6.60 16.49
C ARG A 16 25.24 6.81 16.33
N TYR A 17 24.54 5.75 15.95
CA TYR A 17 23.09 5.76 15.87
C TYR A 17 22.48 5.81 17.26
N THR A 18 21.42 6.60 17.41
CA THR A 18 20.63 6.72 18.62
C THR A 18 19.34 5.89 18.55
N LEU A 19 18.65 5.72 19.67
CA LEU A 19 17.34 5.06 19.68
C LEU A 19 16.30 5.82 18.84
N ASP A 20 16.41 7.14 18.74
CA ASP A 20 15.48 7.93 17.95
C ASP A 20 15.72 7.78 16.46
N ASP A 21 16.98 7.59 16.02
CA ASP A 21 17.29 7.24 14.63
C ASP A 21 16.68 5.88 14.27
N ILE A 22 16.74 4.92 15.18
CA ILE A 22 16.12 3.59 14.97
C ILE A 22 14.60 3.72 14.89
N ARG A 23 13.97 4.47 15.78
CA ARG A 23 12.53 4.72 15.77
C ARG A 23 12.07 5.43 14.49
N ALA A 24 12.90 6.31 13.93
CA ALA A 24 12.63 6.97 12.66
C ALA A 24 12.55 5.98 11.48
N THR A 25 13.18 4.80 11.58
CA THR A 25 13.09 3.75 10.55
C THR A 25 11.78 2.97 10.56
N TYR A 26 10.95 3.13 11.58
CA TYR A 26 9.71 2.39 11.74
C TYR A 26 8.69 2.73 10.66
N LYS A 27 7.93 1.73 10.22
CA LYS A 27 6.81 1.96 9.32
C LYS A 27 5.73 2.81 10.02
N ARG A 28 5.09 3.70 9.29
CA ARG A 28 4.00 4.54 9.83
C ARG A 28 2.82 3.74 10.37
N ARG A 29 2.57 2.55 9.79
CA ARG A 29 1.53 1.61 10.22
C ARG A 29 2.05 0.19 10.02
N ASP A 30 1.98 -0.63 11.06
CA ASP A 30 2.40 -2.02 11.02
C ASP A 30 1.40 -2.95 11.72
N ALA A 31 1.64 -4.26 11.69
CA ALA A 31 0.89 -5.25 12.44
C ALA A 31 0.97 -4.95 13.94
N TRP A 32 -0.12 -5.19 14.68
CA TRP A 32 -0.11 -4.91 16.12
C TRP A 32 0.92 -5.77 16.87
N TRP A 33 1.12 -7.02 16.42
CA TRP A 33 2.16 -7.89 16.98
C TRP A 33 3.55 -7.26 16.82
N THR A 34 3.85 -6.74 15.64
CA THR A 34 5.11 -6.05 15.38
C THR A 34 5.26 -4.80 16.24
N VAL A 35 4.22 -3.99 16.36
CA VAL A 35 4.27 -2.71 17.09
C VAL A 35 4.48 -2.92 18.59
N PHE A 36 3.79 -3.89 19.21
CA PHE A 36 3.81 -4.05 20.66
C PHE A 36 4.85 -5.05 21.15
N LEU A 37 5.11 -6.12 20.39
CA LEU A 37 5.99 -7.21 20.86
C LEU A 37 7.37 -7.17 20.20
N VAL A 38 7.46 -6.82 18.92
CA VAL A 38 8.70 -6.89 18.15
C VAL A 38 9.48 -5.59 18.17
N ASP A 39 8.83 -4.44 17.92
CA ASP A 39 9.49 -3.13 17.85
C ASP A 39 10.31 -2.78 19.11
N PRO A 40 9.80 -3.00 20.35
CA PRO A 40 10.58 -2.69 21.55
C PRO A 40 11.84 -3.55 21.69
N ILE A 41 11.76 -4.83 21.33
CA ILE A 41 12.90 -5.75 21.38
C ILE A 41 13.89 -5.41 20.27
N THR A 42 13.40 -5.22 19.06
CA THR A 42 14.23 -4.87 17.88
C THR A 42 14.99 -3.56 18.11
N ALA A 43 14.38 -2.54 18.73
CA ALA A 43 15.04 -1.28 19.00
C ALA A 43 16.29 -1.45 19.87
N ARG A 44 16.19 -2.30 20.90
CA ARG A 44 17.30 -2.58 21.82
C ARG A 44 18.39 -3.43 21.15
N LEU A 45 18.00 -4.44 20.35
CA LEU A 45 18.93 -5.30 19.62
C LEU A 45 19.63 -4.57 18.48
N MET A 46 18.95 -3.67 17.79
CA MET A 46 19.53 -2.92 16.69
C MET A 46 20.63 -1.95 17.12
N LEU A 47 20.54 -1.38 18.30
CA LEU A 47 21.49 -0.36 18.75
C LEU A 47 22.94 -0.89 18.77
N PRO A 48 23.24 -2.03 19.43
CA PRO A 48 24.58 -2.63 19.38
C PRO A 48 24.94 -3.10 17.98
N VAL A 49 24.01 -3.74 17.25
CA VAL A 49 24.28 -4.26 15.91
C VAL A 49 24.64 -3.12 14.94
N ALA A 50 23.93 -2.02 14.96
CA ALA A 50 24.17 -0.88 14.08
C ALA A 50 25.50 -0.16 14.38
N ASN A 51 25.86 -0.03 15.68
CA ASN A 51 27.02 0.74 16.13
C ASN A 51 28.31 -0.07 16.19
N TRP A 52 28.24 -1.35 16.55
CA TRP A 52 29.43 -2.15 16.85
C TRP A 52 29.71 -3.21 15.79
N THR A 53 28.74 -3.48 14.88
CA THR A 53 28.93 -4.50 13.85
C THR A 53 28.81 -3.94 12.43
N ASN A 54 29.48 -4.62 11.50
CA ASN A 54 29.35 -4.36 10.07
C ASN A 54 28.35 -5.30 9.38
N VAL A 55 27.47 -5.95 10.16
CA VAL A 55 26.47 -6.90 9.64
C VAL A 55 25.59 -6.22 8.59
N THR A 56 25.44 -6.89 7.46
CA THR A 56 24.59 -6.45 6.35
C THR A 56 23.15 -6.91 6.56
N PRO A 57 22.15 -6.22 5.98
CA PRO A 57 20.75 -6.66 6.05
C PRO A 57 20.58 -8.12 5.56
N ASN A 58 21.20 -8.49 4.46
CA ASN A 58 21.11 -9.85 3.90
C ASN A 58 21.64 -10.93 4.85
N GLN A 59 22.70 -10.62 5.61
CA GLN A 59 23.21 -11.56 6.64
C GLN A 59 22.21 -11.76 7.76
N ILE A 60 21.47 -10.71 8.14
CA ILE A 60 20.41 -10.81 9.14
C ILE A 60 19.25 -11.63 8.60
N SER A 61 18.84 -11.45 7.33
CA SER A 61 17.81 -12.28 6.69
C SER A 61 18.20 -13.77 6.66
N VAL A 62 19.48 -14.09 6.33
CA VAL A 62 19.98 -15.48 6.39
C VAL A 62 19.94 -16.01 7.81
N ALA A 63 20.39 -15.24 8.79
CA ALA A 63 20.34 -15.65 10.21
C ALA A 63 18.90 -15.90 10.67
N SER A 64 17.96 -15.02 10.28
CA SER A 64 16.53 -15.20 10.52
C SER A 64 16.04 -16.53 9.97
N PHE A 65 16.38 -16.84 8.72
CA PHE A 65 15.98 -18.10 8.07
C PHE A 65 16.57 -19.33 8.76
N VAL A 66 17.86 -19.30 9.11
CA VAL A 66 18.49 -20.40 9.85
C VAL A 66 17.81 -20.66 11.19
N VAL A 67 17.52 -19.59 11.95
CA VAL A 67 16.78 -19.70 13.22
C VAL A 67 15.37 -20.25 12.97
N GLY A 68 14.72 -19.87 11.87
CA GLY A 68 13.44 -20.42 11.45
C GLY A 68 13.50 -21.93 11.13
N CYS A 69 14.57 -22.38 10.47
CA CYS A 69 14.81 -23.82 10.24
C CYS A 69 15.03 -24.60 11.56
N LEU A 70 15.73 -23.99 12.51
CA LEU A 70 15.87 -24.59 13.85
C LEU A 70 14.54 -24.71 14.57
N ALA A 71 13.66 -23.68 14.44
CA ALA A 71 12.29 -23.76 14.94
C ALA A 71 11.52 -24.93 14.30
N ALA A 72 11.66 -25.14 13.00
CA ALA A 72 11.02 -26.25 12.30
C ALA A 72 11.50 -27.61 12.82
N VAL A 73 12.80 -27.79 13.07
CA VAL A 73 13.34 -29.00 13.69
C VAL A 73 12.69 -29.24 15.06
N CYS A 74 12.53 -28.20 15.86
CA CYS A 74 11.83 -28.31 17.15
C CYS A 74 10.35 -28.72 16.97
N PHE A 75 9.65 -28.15 16.02
CA PHE A 75 8.25 -28.49 15.72
C PHE A 75 8.08 -29.95 15.28
N ALA A 76 9.06 -30.52 14.60
CA ALA A 76 9.03 -31.90 14.16
C ALA A 76 9.20 -32.93 15.29
N GLN A 77 9.73 -32.53 16.46
CA GLN A 77 10.03 -33.46 17.57
C GLN A 77 8.82 -33.86 18.42
N SER A 78 7.64 -33.32 18.19
CA SER A 78 6.36 -33.78 18.81
C SER A 78 6.23 -33.60 20.32
N SER A 79 7.28 -33.24 21.08
CA SER A 79 7.22 -33.02 22.52
C SER A 79 6.78 -31.58 22.85
N TYR A 80 6.08 -31.38 23.96
CA TYR A 80 5.64 -30.04 24.38
C TYR A 80 6.81 -29.08 24.57
N LEU A 81 7.91 -29.51 25.16
CA LEU A 81 9.10 -28.67 25.36
C LEU A 81 9.72 -28.25 24.00
N ALA A 82 9.76 -29.17 23.05
CA ALA A 82 10.23 -28.85 21.71
C ALA A 82 9.28 -27.89 20.97
N LEU A 83 7.95 -28.06 21.11
CA LEU A 83 6.96 -27.15 20.59
C LEU A 83 7.13 -25.73 21.16
N ALA A 84 7.30 -25.60 22.48
CA ALA A 84 7.53 -24.33 23.16
C ALA A 84 8.87 -23.71 22.73
N GLY A 85 9.93 -24.51 22.63
CA GLY A 85 11.22 -24.08 22.10
C GLY A 85 11.14 -23.62 20.65
N GLY A 86 10.44 -24.35 19.80
CA GLY A 86 10.14 -23.99 18.42
C GLY A 86 9.40 -22.65 18.30
N ALA A 87 8.40 -22.42 19.16
CA ALA A 87 7.66 -21.17 19.20
C ALA A 87 8.56 -19.98 19.56
N LEU A 88 9.45 -20.13 20.52
CA LEU A 88 10.41 -19.08 20.90
C LEU A 88 11.42 -18.82 19.79
N LEU A 89 11.94 -19.87 19.15
CA LEU A 89 12.85 -19.75 18.00
C LEU A 89 12.16 -19.09 16.81
N TYR A 90 10.89 -19.44 16.53
CA TYR A 90 10.12 -18.81 15.48
C TYR A 90 9.92 -17.30 15.75
N HIS A 91 9.61 -16.95 17.00
CA HIS A 91 9.49 -15.54 17.39
C HIS A 91 10.82 -14.80 17.24
N LEU A 92 11.94 -15.39 17.64
CA LEU A 92 13.28 -14.82 17.45
C LEU A 92 13.61 -14.65 15.97
N SER A 93 13.32 -15.67 15.15
CA SER A 93 13.46 -15.58 13.70
C SER A 93 12.68 -14.38 13.15
N PHE A 94 11.43 -14.19 13.55
CA PHE A 94 10.60 -13.08 13.10
C PHE A 94 11.13 -11.71 13.59
N ILE A 95 11.72 -11.64 14.78
CA ILE A 95 12.38 -10.42 15.29
C ILE A 95 13.56 -10.04 14.39
N LEU A 96 14.42 -11.03 14.03
CA LEU A 96 15.56 -10.83 13.13
C LEU A 96 15.11 -10.37 11.74
N ASP A 97 14.07 -10.98 11.20
CA ASP A 97 13.42 -10.62 9.94
C ASP A 97 12.93 -9.15 9.94
N CYS A 98 12.23 -8.74 10.99
CA CYS A 98 11.83 -7.35 11.15
C CYS A 98 13.01 -6.39 11.33
N MET A 99 14.16 -6.88 11.78
CA MET A 99 15.36 -6.09 12.03
C MET A 99 16.11 -5.76 10.74
N ASP A 100 16.22 -6.69 9.79
CA ASP A 100 17.00 -6.51 8.55
C ASP A 100 16.48 -5.34 7.70
N GLY A 101 15.16 -5.25 7.50
CA GLY A 101 14.54 -4.14 6.79
C GLY A 101 14.69 -2.80 7.51
N LYS A 102 14.78 -2.78 8.86
CA LYS A 102 15.04 -1.56 9.63
C LYS A 102 16.51 -1.15 9.51
N VAL A 103 17.45 -2.12 9.57
CA VAL A 103 18.89 -1.90 9.35
C VAL A 103 19.14 -1.38 7.93
N ALA A 104 18.48 -1.95 6.92
CA ALA A 104 18.58 -1.49 5.54
C ALA A 104 18.14 -0.01 5.40
N ARG A 105 17.07 0.40 6.06
CA ARG A 105 16.60 1.80 6.08
C ARG A 105 17.54 2.71 6.86
N LEU A 106 18.06 2.25 8.00
CA LEU A 106 18.96 3.02 8.86
C LEU A 106 20.30 3.31 8.16
N LYS A 107 20.87 2.29 7.53
CA LYS A 107 22.17 2.38 6.83
C LYS A 107 22.03 2.87 5.37
N GLY A 108 20.81 3.01 4.83
CA GLY A 108 20.59 3.39 3.43
C GLY A 108 21.05 2.33 2.41
N THR A 109 21.19 1.07 2.83
CA THR A 109 21.75 -0.05 2.03
C THR A 109 20.69 -0.95 1.41
N GLY A 110 19.43 -0.50 1.36
CA GLY A 110 18.33 -1.25 0.76
C GLY A 110 18.54 -1.48 -0.74
N SER A 111 18.39 -2.72 -1.21
CA SER A 111 18.47 -3.09 -2.61
C SER A 111 17.20 -3.81 -3.08
N VAL A 112 16.94 -3.78 -4.40
CA VAL A 112 15.81 -4.51 -5.00
C VAL A 112 15.97 -6.02 -4.80
N PHE A 113 17.23 -6.52 -4.93
CA PHE A 113 17.54 -7.90 -4.66
C PHE A 113 17.31 -8.29 -3.20
N GLY A 114 17.70 -7.42 -2.23
CA GLY A 114 17.46 -7.64 -0.81
C GLY A 114 15.97 -7.77 -0.47
N VAL A 115 15.11 -6.96 -1.09
CA VAL A 115 13.66 -7.06 -0.91
C VAL A 115 13.09 -8.38 -1.45
N TRP A 116 13.58 -8.86 -2.61
CA TRP A 116 13.18 -10.15 -3.17
C TRP A 116 13.68 -11.31 -2.31
N PHE A 117 14.90 -11.21 -1.83
CA PHE A 117 15.57 -12.20 -0.98
C PHE A 117 14.82 -12.38 0.35
N ASP A 118 14.58 -11.30 1.08
CA ASP A 118 13.79 -11.25 2.30
C ASP A 118 12.41 -11.90 2.11
N TYR A 119 11.70 -11.50 1.07
CA TYR A 119 10.42 -12.10 0.70
C TYR A 119 10.49 -13.61 0.50
N SER A 120 11.49 -14.10 -0.23
CA SER A 120 11.62 -15.51 -0.57
C SER A 120 11.90 -16.35 0.69
N PHE A 121 12.81 -15.89 1.55
CA PHE A 121 13.12 -16.60 2.79
C PHE A 121 11.96 -16.61 3.77
N ASP A 122 11.18 -15.53 3.84
CA ASP A 122 9.97 -15.50 4.66
C ASP A 122 8.96 -16.59 4.22
N ARG A 123 8.77 -16.77 2.91
CA ARG A 123 7.87 -17.83 2.39
C ARG A 123 8.43 -19.24 2.64
N TYR A 124 9.71 -19.46 2.41
CA TYR A 124 10.35 -20.75 2.71
C TYR A 124 10.29 -21.08 4.20
N ARG A 125 10.51 -20.12 5.08
CA ARG A 125 10.39 -20.29 6.54
C ARG A 125 9.00 -20.76 6.93
N VAL A 126 7.95 -20.08 6.43
CA VAL A 126 6.56 -20.45 6.72
C VAL A 126 6.26 -21.87 6.23
N PHE A 127 6.68 -22.19 4.99
CA PHE A 127 6.49 -23.51 4.41
C PHE A 127 7.14 -24.62 5.26
N VAL A 128 8.43 -24.49 5.56
CA VAL A 128 9.20 -25.48 6.31
C VAL A 128 8.61 -25.65 7.72
N CYS A 129 8.27 -24.54 8.41
CA CYS A 129 7.69 -24.60 9.73
C CYS A 129 6.28 -25.22 9.72
N ALA A 130 5.45 -24.95 8.71
CA ALA A 130 4.11 -25.53 8.60
C ALA A 130 4.16 -27.05 8.38
N VAL A 131 5.02 -27.51 7.48
CA VAL A 131 5.24 -28.93 7.20
C VAL A 131 5.79 -29.63 8.46
N ALA A 132 6.81 -29.07 9.10
CA ALA A 132 7.40 -29.63 10.31
C ALA A 132 6.41 -29.71 11.48
N LEU A 133 5.61 -28.66 11.68
CA LEU A 133 4.58 -28.64 12.71
C LEU A 133 3.48 -29.70 12.46
N GLY A 134 3.01 -29.78 11.20
CA GLY A 134 2.02 -30.78 10.81
C GLY A 134 2.54 -32.21 10.97
N TYR A 135 3.79 -32.46 10.53
CA TYR A 135 4.46 -33.74 10.69
C TYR A 135 4.63 -34.13 12.16
N GLY A 136 5.14 -33.23 12.99
CA GLY A 136 5.34 -33.50 14.42
C GLY A 136 4.03 -33.75 15.17
N GLN A 137 2.95 -33.06 14.81
CA GLN A 137 1.63 -33.34 15.42
C GLN A 137 1.03 -34.66 14.90
N PHE A 138 1.24 -35.01 13.63
CA PHE A 138 0.86 -36.31 13.08
C PHE A 138 1.56 -37.44 13.78
N GLU A 139 2.89 -37.38 13.95
CA GLU A 139 3.67 -38.38 14.70
C GLU A 139 3.19 -38.56 16.15
N ARG A 140 2.75 -37.46 16.78
CA ARG A 140 2.26 -37.47 18.17
C ARG A 140 0.87 -38.05 18.32
N THR A 141 -0.03 -37.84 17.36
CA THR A 141 -1.46 -38.14 17.48
C THR A 141 -1.93 -39.26 16.56
N ASN A 142 -1.14 -39.64 15.54
CA ASN A 142 -1.52 -40.48 14.41
C ASN A 142 -2.76 -39.98 13.64
N ASP A 143 -3.10 -38.70 13.76
CA ASP A 143 -4.25 -38.11 13.07
C ASP A 143 -3.80 -37.42 11.75
N PRO A 144 -4.24 -37.94 10.57
CA PRO A 144 -3.88 -37.37 9.27
C PRO A 144 -4.46 -35.97 9.08
N ALA A 145 -5.39 -35.50 9.90
CA ALA A 145 -5.92 -34.15 9.84
C ALA A 145 -4.80 -33.07 9.93
N TYR A 146 -3.72 -33.35 10.67
CA TYR A 146 -2.61 -32.41 10.80
C TYR A 146 -1.85 -32.18 9.50
N ILE A 147 -1.81 -33.16 8.58
CA ILE A 147 -1.22 -32.99 7.25
C ILE A 147 -2.09 -32.03 6.42
N TRP A 148 -3.41 -32.18 6.48
CA TRP A 148 -4.32 -31.29 5.79
C TRP A 148 -4.30 -29.87 6.39
N LEU A 149 -4.16 -29.77 7.71
CA LEU A 149 -4.00 -28.46 8.37
C LEU A 149 -2.69 -27.76 7.96
N ALA A 150 -1.59 -28.50 7.82
CA ALA A 150 -0.33 -27.92 7.32
C ALA A 150 -0.48 -27.40 5.88
N LEU A 151 -1.12 -28.18 5.00
CA LEU A 151 -1.43 -27.72 3.63
C LEU A 151 -2.34 -26.50 3.62
N LEU A 152 -3.34 -26.44 4.49
CA LEU A 152 -4.23 -25.30 4.65
C LEU A 152 -3.43 -24.04 5.06
N VAL A 153 -2.50 -24.17 6.00
CA VAL A 153 -1.66 -23.06 6.45
C VAL A 153 -0.84 -22.50 5.29
N VAL A 154 -0.16 -23.37 4.54
CA VAL A 154 0.66 -22.96 3.39
C VAL A 154 -0.20 -22.33 2.31
N PHE A 155 -1.35 -22.92 1.99
CA PHE A 155 -2.27 -22.41 0.99
C PHE A 155 -2.79 -21.00 1.33
N LEU A 156 -3.27 -20.83 2.57
CA LEU A 156 -3.82 -19.54 3.01
C LEU A 156 -2.74 -18.44 3.12
N ASP A 157 -1.54 -18.78 3.55
CA ASP A 157 -0.43 -17.84 3.58
C ASP A 157 -0.07 -17.36 2.17
N MET A 158 0.02 -18.28 1.20
CA MET A 158 0.29 -17.96 -0.20
C MET A 158 -0.87 -17.17 -0.83
N LEU A 159 -2.13 -17.60 -0.60
CA LEU A 159 -3.31 -16.89 -1.08
C LEU A 159 -3.32 -15.44 -0.60
N ARG A 160 -3.14 -15.25 0.70
CA ARG A 160 -3.08 -13.92 1.31
C ARG A 160 -2.02 -13.02 0.69
N TYR A 161 -0.86 -13.58 0.41
CA TYR A 161 0.24 -12.84 -0.19
C TYR A 161 -0.04 -12.47 -1.64
N MET A 162 -0.53 -13.42 -2.44
CA MET A 162 -0.91 -13.17 -3.83
C MET A 162 -1.99 -12.09 -3.93
N ASP A 163 -3.02 -12.17 -3.09
CA ASP A 163 -4.10 -11.19 -3.07
C ASP A 163 -3.59 -9.79 -2.70
N ALA A 164 -2.69 -9.67 -1.74
CA ALA A 164 -2.10 -8.39 -1.37
C ALA A 164 -1.33 -7.74 -2.54
N LEU A 165 -0.58 -8.54 -3.31
CA LEU A 165 0.14 -8.07 -4.50
C LEU A 165 -0.82 -7.65 -5.62
N GLN A 166 -1.81 -8.47 -5.96
CA GLN A 166 -2.77 -8.20 -7.02
C GLN A 166 -3.62 -6.96 -6.68
N MET A 167 -4.09 -6.86 -5.45
CA MET A 167 -4.81 -5.68 -4.98
C MET A 167 -3.99 -4.39 -5.05
N SER A 168 -2.71 -4.47 -4.73
CA SER A 168 -1.81 -3.31 -4.84
C SER A 168 -1.62 -2.86 -6.29
N LYS A 169 -1.48 -3.82 -7.22
CA LYS A 169 -1.38 -3.55 -8.66
C LYS A 169 -2.67 -2.92 -9.18
N LEU A 170 -3.83 -3.51 -8.87
CA LEU A 170 -5.13 -3.02 -9.32
C LEU A 170 -5.40 -1.58 -8.81
N ARG A 171 -5.14 -1.30 -7.54
CA ARG A 171 -5.28 0.05 -6.98
C ARG A 171 -4.38 1.07 -7.67
N ARG A 172 -3.11 0.70 -7.94
CA ARG A 172 -2.18 1.58 -8.67
C ARG A 172 -2.67 1.86 -10.09
N GLU A 173 -3.26 0.86 -10.76
CA GLU A 173 -3.80 1.01 -12.11
C GLU A 173 -5.03 1.92 -12.12
N MET A 174 -5.99 1.71 -11.20
CA MET A 174 -7.15 2.61 -11.03
C MET A 174 -6.70 4.06 -10.77
N ASP A 175 -5.72 4.26 -9.89
CA ASP A 175 -5.17 5.58 -9.60
C ASP A 175 -4.48 6.21 -10.82
N ARG A 176 -3.78 5.41 -11.65
CA ARG A 176 -3.14 5.85 -12.88
C ARG A 176 -4.17 6.32 -13.90
N GLN A 177 -5.21 5.52 -14.14
CA GLN A 177 -6.28 5.83 -15.09
C GLN A 177 -7.05 7.10 -14.67
N LEU A 178 -7.37 7.25 -13.37
CA LEU A 178 -8.01 8.47 -12.86
C LEU A 178 -7.13 9.71 -13.03
N ARG A 179 -5.81 9.59 -12.83
CA ARG A 179 -4.89 10.72 -13.05
C ARG A 179 -4.81 11.09 -14.52
N ALA A 180 -4.74 10.11 -15.42
CA ALA A 180 -4.73 10.33 -16.87
C ALA A 180 -6.01 11.04 -17.33
N ALA A 181 -7.19 10.52 -16.98
CA ALA A 181 -8.48 11.13 -17.31
C ALA A 181 -8.63 12.57 -16.78
N ARG A 182 -8.08 12.84 -15.59
CA ARG A 182 -8.08 14.21 -15.02
C ARG A 182 -7.11 15.16 -15.73
N SER A 183 -5.93 14.66 -16.11
CA SER A 183 -4.95 15.48 -16.85
C SER A 183 -5.51 15.88 -18.21
N GLU A 184 -6.14 14.97 -18.92
CA GLU A 184 -6.82 15.25 -20.18
C GLU A 184 -7.97 16.26 -20.01
N ARG A 185 -8.81 16.09 -19.00
CA ARG A 185 -9.89 17.03 -18.71
C ARG A 185 -9.37 18.44 -18.39
N ARG A 186 -8.23 18.53 -17.68
CA ARG A 186 -7.57 19.82 -17.39
C ARG A 186 -6.97 20.46 -18.64
N ALA A 187 -6.28 19.67 -19.47
CA ALA A 187 -5.70 20.15 -20.72
C ALA A 187 -6.80 20.70 -21.64
N ARG A 188 -7.91 19.99 -21.77
CA ARG A 188 -9.08 20.43 -22.57
C ARG A 188 -9.74 21.69 -22.00
N ARG A 189 -9.89 21.79 -20.67
CA ARG A 189 -10.42 23.03 -20.06
C ARG A 189 -9.55 24.24 -20.35
N ARG A 190 -8.22 24.09 -20.28
CA ARG A 190 -7.28 25.16 -20.62
C ARG A 190 -7.39 25.54 -22.09
N GLY A 191 -7.40 24.55 -23.01
CA GLY A 191 -7.59 24.80 -24.43
C GLY A 191 -8.89 25.55 -24.73
N SER A 192 -10.02 25.13 -24.12
CA SER A 192 -11.31 25.81 -24.26
C SER A 192 -11.30 27.24 -23.69
N GLU A 193 -10.56 27.48 -22.60
CA GLU A 193 -10.44 28.79 -21.97
C GLU A 193 -9.63 29.75 -22.83
N TYR A 194 -8.59 29.25 -23.51
CA TYR A 194 -7.81 30.03 -24.50
C TYR A 194 -8.64 30.36 -25.75
N VAL A 195 -9.40 29.43 -26.30
CA VAL A 195 -10.26 29.66 -27.47
C VAL A 195 -11.34 30.69 -27.18
N VAL A 196 -12.00 30.59 -26.02
CA VAL A 196 -13.03 31.56 -25.60
C VAL A 196 -12.41 32.96 -25.34
N ALA A 197 -11.22 33.00 -24.74
CA ALA A 197 -10.52 34.26 -24.50
C ALA A 197 -10.09 34.94 -25.82
N ASP A 198 -9.63 34.18 -26.79
CA ASP A 198 -9.26 34.68 -28.13
C ASP A 198 -10.51 35.11 -28.92
N GLU A 199 -11.64 34.41 -28.81
CA GLU A 199 -12.90 34.78 -29.45
C GLU A 199 -13.50 36.05 -28.83
N ILE A 200 -13.42 36.25 -27.51
CA ILE A 200 -13.80 37.47 -26.83
C ILE A 200 -12.88 38.60 -27.21
N ARG A 201 -11.59 38.34 -27.40
CA ARG A 201 -10.58 39.33 -27.82
C ARG A 201 -10.79 39.75 -29.26
N ALA A 202 -11.10 38.79 -30.15
CA ALA A 202 -11.43 39.08 -31.56
C ALA A 202 -12.70 39.94 -31.72
N ARG A 203 -13.72 39.73 -30.85
CA ARG A 203 -14.96 40.53 -30.85
C ARG A 203 -14.81 41.93 -30.25
N ARG A 204 -13.73 42.22 -29.51
CA ARG A 204 -13.49 43.51 -28.82
C ARG A 204 -12.48 44.42 -29.52
N LEU A 205 -11.96 44.08 -30.70
CA LEU A 205 -11.00 44.93 -31.39
C LEU A 205 -11.69 45.91 -32.35
N PRO A 206 -11.73 47.20 -32.06
CA PRO A 206 -11.69 48.21 -33.10
C PRO A 206 -10.27 48.28 -33.67
N ALA A 207 -10.19 48.70 -34.94
CA ALA A 207 -9.02 48.67 -35.82
C ALA A 207 -7.67 49.17 -35.21
N PRO A 208 -6.52 48.83 -35.81
CA PRO A 208 -5.22 48.83 -35.18
C PRO A 208 -4.63 50.22 -35.06
N ALA A 209 -4.11 50.54 -33.88
CA ALA A 209 -3.16 51.61 -33.65
C ALA A 209 -1.78 51.02 -33.29
N PRO A 210 -0.68 51.68 -33.66
CA PRO A 210 0.64 51.06 -33.81
C PRO A 210 1.43 50.88 -32.49
N THR A 211 2.08 49.77 -32.41
CA THR A 211 3.36 49.44 -31.74
C THR A 211 3.74 50.11 -30.44
N LEU A 212 3.82 49.27 -29.36
CA LEU A 212 4.91 49.30 -28.36
C LEU A 212 5.01 47.96 -27.63
N PRO A 213 6.21 47.46 -27.29
CA PRO A 213 6.38 46.15 -26.64
C PRO A 213 6.14 46.28 -25.13
N ARG A 214 5.17 45.59 -24.63
CA ARG A 214 4.89 45.55 -23.20
C ARG A 214 5.05 44.13 -22.67
N PHE A 215 6.13 43.94 -21.91
CA PHE A 215 6.33 42.78 -21.05
C PHE A 215 5.16 42.69 -20.05
N TYR A 216 4.24 41.75 -20.23
CA TYR A 216 3.25 41.45 -19.21
C TYR A 216 3.82 40.41 -18.23
N ARG A 217 4.16 40.86 -17.02
CA ARG A 217 4.29 39.98 -15.86
C ARG A 217 2.90 39.41 -15.53
N VAL A 218 2.71 38.14 -15.76
CA VAL A 218 1.54 37.39 -15.22
C VAL A 218 1.73 37.31 -13.72
N PRO A 219 0.73 37.68 -12.87
CA PRO A 219 0.87 37.60 -11.44
C PRO A 219 0.98 36.13 -11.00
N LEU A 220 2.09 35.77 -10.36
CA LEU A 220 2.36 34.42 -9.81
C LEU A 220 1.29 33.95 -8.80
N VAL A 221 0.53 34.85 -8.22
CA VAL A 221 -0.46 34.58 -7.14
C VAL A 221 -1.67 33.75 -7.61
N ALA A 222 -2.04 33.85 -8.91
CA ALA A 222 -3.15 33.04 -9.45
C ALA A 222 -2.78 31.57 -9.64
N HIS A 223 -1.50 31.29 -9.84
CA HIS A 223 -0.99 29.93 -10.06
C HIS A 223 -0.95 29.09 -8.77
N GLU A 224 -0.57 29.68 -7.64
CA GLU A 224 -0.55 28.96 -6.34
C GLU A 224 -1.93 28.61 -5.81
N ARG A 225 -2.93 29.48 -5.98
CA ARG A 225 -4.32 29.16 -5.58
C ARG A 225 -4.92 28.05 -6.43
N SER A 226 -4.64 28.00 -7.73
CA SER A 226 -5.12 26.92 -8.59
C SER A 226 -4.46 25.57 -8.28
N VAL A 227 -3.18 25.56 -7.88
CA VAL A 227 -2.44 24.35 -7.48
C VAL A 227 -2.91 23.84 -6.10
N ARG A 228 -3.22 24.73 -5.14
CA ARG A 228 -3.80 24.34 -3.84
C ARG A 228 -5.22 23.81 -3.98
N ALA A 229 -6.08 24.43 -4.76
CA ALA A 229 -7.43 23.95 -5.05
C ALA A 229 -7.41 22.60 -5.80
N ALA A 230 -6.41 22.38 -6.67
CA ALA A 230 -6.24 21.13 -7.40
C ALA A 230 -5.72 19.97 -6.53
N ARG A 231 -5.07 20.28 -5.39
CA ARG A 231 -4.63 19.27 -4.39
C ARG A 231 -5.78 18.77 -3.50
N ALA A 232 -6.89 19.52 -3.40
CA ALA A 232 -7.95 19.31 -2.42
C ALA A 232 -8.98 18.23 -2.80
N VAL A 233 -9.05 17.76 -4.04
CA VAL A 233 -10.07 16.78 -4.44
C VAL A 233 -9.42 15.51 -5.00
N ARG A 234 -8.84 14.70 -4.10
CA ARG A 234 -8.68 13.27 -4.41
C ARG A 234 -10.05 12.61 -4.24
N PRO A 235 -10.59 11.89 -5.23
CA PRO A 235 -11.77 11.08 -4.99
C PRO A 235 -11.43 10.07 -3.92
N ASP A 236 -12.22 10.02 -2.90
CA ASP A 236 -12.11 9.02 -1.85
C ASP A 236 -12.81 7.75 -2.36
N LEU A 237 -12.05 6.87 -3.06
CA LEU A 237 -12.55 5.59 -3.56
C LEU A 237 -13.06 4.64 -2.46
N ASN A 238 -13.04 5.08 -1.21
CA ASN A 238 -13.59 4.36 -0.07
C ASN A 238 -14.76 5.09 0.58
N ARG A 239 -15.36 6.08 -0.08
CA ARG A 239 -16.44 6.88 0.48
C ARG A 239 -17.64 6.01 0.87
N ASP A 240 -18.09 5.16 -0.06
CA ASP A 240 -19.26 4.27 0.17
C ASP A 240 -18.97 3.27 1.30
N PHE A 241 -17.75 2.78 1.44
CA PHE A 241 -17.35 1.92 2.57
C PHE A 241 -17.35 2.71 3.89
N ARG A 242 -16.85 3.94 3.87
CA ARG A 242 -16.78 4.80 5.08
C ARG A 242 -18.16 5.18 5.59
N THR A 243 -19.11 5.45 4.73
CA THR A 243 -20.49 5.80 5.14
C THR A 243 -21.25 4.61 5.74
N ARG A 244 -20.98 3.40 5.26
CA ARG A 244 -21.61 2.16 5.78
C ARG A 244 -21.08 1.71 7.14
N PHE A 245 -19.84 2.03 7.48
CA PHE A 245 -19.17 1.58 8.70
C PHE A 245 -18.68 2.76 9.56
N SER A 246 -19.61 3.66 9.94
CA SER A 246 -19.26 4.87 10.71
C SER A 246 -18.68 4.59 12.10
N LEU A 247 -19.17 3.56 12.81
CA LEU A 247 -18.66 3.14 14.12
C LEU A 247 -17.19 2.67 14.09
N TRP A 248 -16.72 2.21 12.92
CA TRP A 248 -15.34 1.81 12.70
C TRP A 248 -14.34 2.98 12.70
N HIS A 249 -14.82 4.24 12.61
CA HIS A 249 -13.92 5.39 12.51
C HIS A 249 -13.17 5.68 13.80
N GLY A 250 -13.84 5.71 14.92
CA GLY A 250 -13.20 5.96 16.23
C GLY A 250 -12.16 4.89 16.56
N PHE A 251 -12.50 3.62 16.32
CA PHE A 251 -11.58 2.51 16.52
C PHE A 251 -10.37 2.59 15.60
N ARG A 252 -10.58 2.89 14.32
CA ARG A 252 -9.50 3.05 13.34
C ARG A 252 -8.55 4.20 13.68
N ASP A 253 -9.07 5.31 14.16
CA ASP A 253 -8.26 6.48 14.49
C ASP A 253 -7.45 6.24 15.77
N SER A 254 -8.00 5.51 16.74
CA SER A 254 -7.27 5.00 17.92
C SER A 254 -6.13 4.05 17.53
N LEU A 255 -6.38 3.10 16.61
CA LEU A 255 -5.35 2.21 16.09
C LEU A 255 -4.28 2.99 15.31
N ALA A 256 -4.69 3.98 14.52
CA ALA A 256 -3.78 4.81 13.75
C ALA A 256 -2.86 5.68 14.65
N ALA A 257 -3.37 6.18 15.76
CA ALA A 257 -2.58 6.89 16.77
C ALA A 257 -1.48 6.00 17.37
N ARG A 258 -1.73 4.71 17.51
CA ARG A 258 -0.77 3.70 18.01
C ARG A 258 0.07 3.05 16.89
N ARG A 259 0.07 3.58 15.67
CA ARG A 259 0.79 3.02 14.50
C ARG A 259 0.30 1.63 14.07
N VAL A 260 -0.82 1.15 14.59
CA VAL A 260 -1.39 -0.14 14.21
C VAL A 260 -2.18 -0.02 12.91
N ARG A 261 -2.08 -1.02 12.04
CA ARG A 261 -2.90 -1.11 10.83
C ARG A 261 -4.38 -1.30 11.23
N PRO A 262 -5.33 -0.69 10.50
CA PRO A 262 -6.76 -0.90 10.75
C PRO A 262 -7.18 -2.35 10.49
N HIS A 263 -6.30 -3.15 9.92
CA HIS A 263 -6.46 -4.58 9.74
C HIS A 263 -5.91 -5.29 10.98
N VAL A 264 -6.79 -5.61 11.92
CA VAL A 264 -6.43 -6.20 13.21
C VAL A 264 -5.89 -7.62 13.06
N PHE A 265 -6.29 -8.34 12.01
CA PHE A 265 -5.80 -9.67 11.69
C PHE A 265 -5.28 -9.69 10.26
N SER A 266 -4.02 -9.99 10.07
CA SER A 266 -3.33 -10.03 8.78
C SER A 266 -2.43 -11.28 8.71
N GLY A 267 -1.65 -11.41 7.63
CA GLY A 267 -0.74 -12.56 7.49
C GLY A 267 0.27 -12.69 8.63
N VAL A 268 0.71 -11.58 9.24
CA VAL A 268 1.64 -11.63 10.39
C VAL A 268 0.95 -12.25 11.61
N GLU A 269 -0.23 -11.74 11.98
CA GLU A 269 -0.98 -12.27 13.11
C GLU A 269 -1.36 -13.75 12.89
N TYR A 270 -1.73 -14.11 11.66
CA TYR A 270 -2.01 -15.49 11.29
C TYR A 270 -0.83 -16.42 11.58
N GLN A 271 0.38 -16.05 11.13
CA GLN A 271 1.60 -16.81 11.39
C GLN A 271 1.92 -16.89 12.90
N MET A 272 1.78 -15.77 13.63
CA MET A 272 2.07 -15.73 15.06
C MET A 272 1.12 -16.62 15.87
N PHE A 273 -0.16 -16.66 15.51
CA PHE A 273 -1.13 -17.53 16.16
C PHE A 273 -0.80 -19.02 15.93
N ILE A 274 -0.40 -19.38 14.73
CA ILE A 274 -0.10 -20.78 14.37
C ILE A 274 1.24 -21.24 14.95
N PHE A 275 2.30 -20.45 14.78
CA PHE A 275 3.65 -20.91 15.11
C PHE A 275 4.14 -20.50 16.51
N ILE A 276 3.39 -19.62 17.21
CA ILE A 276 3.74 -19.23 18.57
C ILE A 276 2.65 -19.62 19.53
N ILE A 277 1.44 -19.08 19.39
CA ILE A 277 0.37 -19.29 20.37
C ILE A 277 -0.11 -20.75 20.37
N GLY A 278 -0.30 -21.36 19.19
CA GLY A 278 -0.73 -22.76 19.07
C GLY A 278 0.21 -23.74 19.79
N PRO A 279 1.52 -23.74 19.48
CA PRO A 279 2.50 -24.59 20.16
C PRO A 279 2.65 -24.30 21.67
N LEU A 280 2.62 -23.03 22.09
CA LEU A 280 2.73 -22.67 23.51
C LEU A 280 1.54 -23.14 24.35
N LEU A 281 0.34 -23.12 23.76
CA LEU A 281 -0.88 -23.57 24.43
C LEU A 281 -1.17 -25.08 24.22
N ASP A 282 -0.36 -25.77 23.45
CA ASP A 282 -0.59 -27.15 23.00
C ASP A 282 -1.95 -27.32 22.27
N GLN A 283 -2.41 -26.28 21.58
CA GLN A 283 -3.70 -26.20 20.91
C GLN A 283 -3.51 -25.94 19.41
N VAL A 284 -2.61 -26.69 18.76
CA VAL A 284 -2.17 -26.42 17.39
C VAL A 284 -3.34 -26.49 16.41
N ALA A 285 -4.14 -27.58 16.41
CA ALA A 285 -5.25 -27.73 15.48
C ALA A 285 -6.33 -26.64 15.65
N SER A 286 -6.73 -26.38 16.91
CA SER A 286 -7.76 -25.38 17.22
C SER A 286 -7.34 -23.99 16.77
N LEU A 287 -6.07 -23.63 17.00
CA LEU A 287 -5.53 -22.32 16.63
C LEU A 287 -5.33 -22.17 15.11
N ILE A 288 -4.97 -23.26 14.40
CA ILE A 288 -4.91 -23.24 12.93
C ILE A 288 -6.32 -23.01 12.37
N ILE A 289 -7.32 -23.75 12.82
CA ILE A 289 -8.70 -23.62 12.33
C ILE A 289 -9.24 -22.22 12.64
N PHE A 290 -9.13 -21.76 13.89
CA PHE A 290 -9.60 -20.46 14.31
C PHE A 290 -8.96 -19.32 13.51
N SER A 291 -7.64 -19.33 13.40
CA SER A 291 -6.92 -18.28 12.67
C SER A 291 -7.17 -18.33 11.16
N SER A 292 -7.40 -19.53 10.58
CA SER A 292 -7.75 -19.72 9.18
C SER A 292 -9.14 -19.15 8.86
N VAL A 293 -10.13 -19.43 9.70
CA VAL A 293 -11.48 -18.85 9.57
C VAL A 293 -11.42 -17.33 9.67
N LEU A 294 -10.67 -16.81 10.64
CA LEU A 294 -10.52 -15.37 10.83
C LEU A 294 -9.80 -14.71 9.65
N LEU A 295 -8.76 -15.34 9.10
CA LEU A 295 -8.06 -14.85 7.92
C LEU A 295 -8.98 -14.82 6.70
N LEU A 296 -9.73 -15.89 6.44
CA LEU A 296 -10.68 -15.97 5.33
C LEU A 296 -11.77 -14.90 5.44
N ALA A 297 -12.36 -14.73 6.63
CA ALA A 297 -13.34 -13.67 6.86
C ALA A 297 -12.75 -12.28 6.54
N PHE A 298 -11.49 -12.10 6.90
CA PHE A 298 -10.77 -10.86 6.65
C PHE A 298 -10.47 -10.64 5.17
N GLU A 299 -10.07 -11.68 4.42
CA GLU A 299 -9.89 -11.64 2.98
C GLU A 299 -11.19 -11.28 2.26
N LEU A 300 -12.31 -11.91 2.64
CA LEU A 300 -13.63 -11.56 2.10
C LEU A 300 -13.98 -10.09 2.32
N LEU A 301 -13.67 -9.54 3.51
CA LEU A 301 -13.86 -8.11 3.78
C LEU A 301 -12.99 -7.22 2.88
N ILE A 302 -11.75 -7.61 2.63
CA ILE A 302 -10.85 -6.87 1.74
C ILE A 302 -11.36 -6.93 0.30
N ILE A 303 -11.80 -8.09 -0.20
CA ILE A 303 -12.40 -8.27 -1.52
C ILE A 303 -13.67 -7.43 -1.64
N TYR A 304 -14.56 -7.47 -0.65
CA TYR A 304 -15.76 -6.64 -0.62
C TYR A 304 -15.43 -5.13 -0.71
N ARG A 305 -14.44 -4.69 0.07
CA ARG A 305 -13.95 -3.31 0.01
C ARG A 305 -13.38 -2.95 -1.37
N LEU A 306 -12.69 -3.88 -2.03
CA LEU A 306 -12.19 -3.68 -3.39
C LEU A 306 -13.34 -3.54 -4.39
N LEU A 307 -14.36 -4.39 -4.29
CA LEU A 307 -15.55 -4.31 -5.15
C LEU A 307 -16.26 -2.96 -5.03
N LEU A 308 -16.40 -2.43 -3.81
CA LEU A 308 -16.97 -1.10 -3.59
C LEU A 308 -16.08 -0.01 -4.22
N SER A 309 -14.76 -0.10 -4.02
CA SER A 309 -13.80 0.85 -4.61
C SER A 309 -13.84 0.83 -6.15
N THR A 310 -13.99 -0.35 -6.76
CA THR A 310 -14.11 -0.50 -8.21
C THR A 310 -15.43 0.08 -8.74
N LYS A 311 -16.54 -0.12 -8.02
CA LYS A 311 -17.82 0.52 -8.36
C LYS A 311 -17.73 2.04 -8.34
N GLU A 312 -17.09 2.59 -7.32
CA GLU A 312 -16.89 4.04 -7.17
C GLU A 312 -15.94 4.59 -8.25
N PHE A 313 -14.86 3.86 -8.57
CA PHE A 313 -13.98 4.15 -9.69
C PHE A 313 -14.74 4.22 -11.02
N ASN A 314 -15.55 3.20 -11.34
CA ASN A 314 -16.32 3.15 -12.58
C ASN A 314 -17.34 4.30 -12.67
N ARG A 315 -17.99 4.68 -11.56
CA ARG A 315 -18.91 5.83 -11.51
C ARG A 315 -18.17 7.15 -11.80
N GLU A 316 -17.02 7.35 -11.17
CA GLU A 316 -16.24 8.58 -11.34
C GLU A 316 -15.64 8.65 -12.75
N PHE A 317 -15.13 7.54 -13.27
CA PHE A 317 -14.60 7.43 -14.62
C PHE A 317 -15.67 7.71 -15.69
N ARG A 318 -16.86 7.14 -15.55
CA ARG A 318 -18.01 7.41 -16.44
C ARG A 318 -18.44 8.87 -16.38
N ARG A 319 -18.49 9.51 -15.21
CA ARG A 319 -18.80 10.95 -15.06
C ARG A 319 -17.79 11.83 -15.79
N MET A 320 -16.51 11.45 -15.77
CA MET A 320 -15.48 12.18 -16.51
C MET A 320 -15.59 11.97 -18.02
N SER A 321 -16.00 10.78 -18.48
CA SER A 321 -16.17 10.43 -19.89
C SER A 321 -17.50 10.94 -20.48
N ALA A 322 -18.61 10.92 -19.73
CA ALA A 322 -19.92 11.35 -20.20
C ALA A 322 -19.96 12.85 -20.52
N GLY A 323 -19.36 13.68 -19.69
CA GLY A 323 -19.21 15.12 -19.99
C GLY A 323 -18.40 15.44 -21.24
N HIS A 324 -17.82 14.41 -21.87
CA HIS A 324 -17.15 14.51 -23.17
C HIS A 324 -18.11 14.27 -24.33
N ARG A 325 -18.94 13.21 -24.27
CA ARG A 325 -19.87 12.86 -25.34
C ARG A 325 -20.92 13.95 -25.57
N GLU A 326 -21.49 14.49 -24.48
CA GLU A 326 -22.52 15.53 -24.53
C GLU A 326 -22.00 16.82 -25.20
N ARG A 327 -20.75 17.24 -24.93
CA ARG A 327 -20.16 18.43 -25.56
C ARG A 327 -19.72 18.23 -27.01
N VAL A 328 -19.32 17.01 -27.40
CA VAL A 328 -19.02 16.70 -28.79
C VAL A 328 -20.28 16.74 -29.63
N THR A 329 -21.39 16.23 -29.13
CA THR A 329 -22.68 16.27 -29.81
C THR A 329 -23.19 17.71 -29.97
N ILE A 330 -23.08 18.54 -28.92
CA ILE A 330 -23.45 19.96 -29.00
C ILE A 330 -22.53 20.73 -29.94
N GLY A 331 -21.23 20.41 -29.98
CA GLY A 331 -20.26 21.03 -30.90
C GLY A 331 -20.53 20.70 -32.35
N LEU A 332 -20.92 19.44 -32.64
CA LEU A 332 -21.27 19.00 -33.98
C LEU A 332 -22.59 19.60 -34.45
N SER A 333 -23.59 19.74 -33.56
CA SER A 333 -24.87 20.39 -33.91
C SER A 333 -24.74 21.90 -34.17
N ARG A 334 -23.72 22.57 -33.61
CA ARG A 334 -23.43 23.98 -33.90
C ARG A 334 -22.59 24.20 -35.15
N GLN A 335 -21.97 23.17 -35.68
CA GLN A 335 -21.16 23.22 -36.92
C GLN A 335 -21.89 22.62 -38.12
N ALA A 336 -23.10 22.10 -37.97
CA ALA A 336 -23.91 21.70 -39.11
C ALA A 336 -24.27 22.97 -39.90
N PRO A 337 -23.93 23.03 -41.20
CA PRO A 337 -24.40 24.13 -42.02
C PRO A 337 -25.94 24.15 -42.02
N PRO A 338 -26.58 25.31 -42.14
CA PRO A 338 -28.03 25.39 -42.25
C PRO A 338 -28.49 24.47 -43.38
N ASP A 339 -29.53 23.69 -43.10
CA ASP A 339 -30.07 22.74 -44.02
C ASP A 339 -30.57 23.51 -45.28
N PRO A 340 -30.07 23.25 -46.47
CA PRO A 340 -30.49 24.01 -47.68
C PRO A 340 -31.99 23.91 -48.00
N PHE A 341 -32.72 23.04 -47.26
CA PHE A 341 -34.16 22.94 -47.38
C PHE A 341 -34.97 23.91 -46.50
N ASP A 342 -34.39 24.47 -45.45
CA ASP A 342 -35.07 25.50 -44.61
C ASP A 342 -35.19 26.84 -45.35
N ASP A 343 -34.21 27.22 -46.11
CA ASP A 343 -34.22 28.46 -46.95
C ASP A 343 -35.25 28.37 -48.09
N ALA A 344 -35.63 27.15 -48.54
CA ALA A 344 -36.60 26.95 -49.63
C ALA A 344 -38.06 27.09 -49.12
N LEU A 345 -38.33 26.87 -47.83
CA LEU A 345 -39.63 27.00 -47.22
C LEU A 345 -39.99 28.43 -46.85
N GLU A 346 -39.00 29.26 -46.54
CA GLU A 346 -39.25 30.70 -46.34
C GLU A 346 -39.42 31.50 -47.63
N ALA A 347 -38.80 31.05 -48.73
CA ALA A 347 -38.91 31.70 -50.04
C ALA A 347 -40.25 31.37 -50.75
N GLY A 348 -40.93 30.27 -50.35
CA GLY A 348 -42.20 29.85 -50.93
C GLY A 348 -43.46 30.57 -50.37
N ASN A 349 -43.33 31.34 -49.30
CA ASN A 349 -44.49 31.94 -48.56
C ASN A 349 -44.67 33.45 -48.84
N LEU A 350 -43.94 34.01 -49.78
CA LEU A 350 -44.04 35.45 -50.17
C LEU A 350 -44.68 35.63 -51.57
N GLY A 351 -45.36 34.62 -52.11
CA GLY A 351 -45.97 34.70 -53.42
C GLY A 351 -47.34 34.02 -53.51
N ALA A 352 -48.31 34.41 -52.62
CA ALA A 352 -49.74 34.13 -52.83
C ALA A 352 -50.59 35.24 -52.24
#